data_4639a6586f4965ac97a2f2e701760b25
#
_entry.id   4639a6586f4965ac97a2f2e701760b25
#
_cell.length_a   1.000
_cell.length_b   1.000
_cell.length_c   1.000
_cell.angle_alpha   90.00
_cell.angle_beta   90.00
_cell.angle_gamma   90.00
#
_symmetry.space_group_name_H-M   'P 1'
#
loop_
_entity.id
_entity.type
_entity.pdbx_description
1 polymer ?
#
loop_
_entity_poly.entity_id
_entity_poly.type
_entity_poly.pdbx_seq_one_letter_code
_entity_poly.pdbx_strand_id
1 'polypeptide(L)'
;QRFYVIGMTDDQSCTFSAEILQLMGRGKVFSGGKRHHEIVASLLPEDAVWIDITVPLDKVFSQYEAYAEIIVFASGDPLFFGFANTLKKRLPNAWMRVYPVFNSLQTLAHRLVLPYHDMRTVSLTGRPWQNLDEALIRGDKLIGALTDREKTPSRIAARMLEYGYDNYRMTVGVHLGNKQAEEVHTLSLDEVIGREFGFPNCLILEQTYQRERLFGIPESSFHLLDGREKMITKSPIRLQALSMLDLHQKHTFWDIGFCTGSVSIEAKLQFPHLQIHAFECRPEGETLINLNTRKFGTPGIEYHIGDFMELDLSDLPAPDAVFIGGHGGQLTEMLQKIDRYLLPGGCMVFNSVSENSLHLFREGIKAIGRCIENEIGITVESYNSITIIKAI
;
A
#
# COMPACT_ATOMS: atom_id res chain seq x y z
N GLN A 1 -29.81 1.93 16.24
CA GLN A 1 -30.06 1.75 14.81
C GLN A 1 -29.81 0.31 14.37
N ARG A 2 -30.55 -0.14 13.36
CA ARG A 2 -30.40 -1.46 12.73
C ARG A 2 -30.15 -1.31 11.24
N PHE A 3 -29.19 -2.06 10.73
CA PHE A 3 -28.84 -2.09 9.32
C PHE A 3 -28.93 -3.52 8.77
N TYR A 4 -29.67 -3.68 7.70
CA TYR A 4 -29.65 -4.89 6.88
C TYR A 4 -28.88 -4.57 5.61
N VAL A 5 -27.70 -5.15 5.43
CA VAL A 5 -26.84 -4.84 4.28
C VAL A 5 -26.89 -5.99 3.30
N ILE A 6 -27.49 -5.74 2.13
CA ILE A 6 -27.78 -6.73 1.10
C ILE A 6 -26.76 -6.57 -0.02
N GLY A 7 -25.98 -7.62 -0.25
CA GLY A 7 -25.08 -7.71 -1.41
C GLY A 7 -25.84 -7.93 -2.71
N MET A 8 -25.35 -7.30 -3.77
CA MET A 8 -25.94 -7.40 -5.11
C MET A 8 -24.87 -7.67 -6.17
N THR A 9 -25.25 -8.45 -7.19
CA THR A 9 -24.47 -8.60 -8.42
C THR A 9 -24.76 -7.45 -9.38
N ASP A 10 -24.05 -7.39 -10.50
CA ASP A 10 -24.30 -6.42 -11.60
C ASP A 10 -25.45 -6.85 -12.52
N ASP A 11 -26.13 -7.93 -12.23
CA ASP A 11 -27.23 -8.45 -13.03
C ASP A 11 -28.52 -7.64 -12.77
N GLN A 12 -29.10 -7.06 -13.83
CA GLN A 12 -30.39 -6.37 -13.77
C GLN A 12 -31.55 -7.29 -13.44
N SER A 13 -31.43 -8.60 -13.70
CA SER A 13 -32.38 -9.64 -13.31
C SER A 13 -32.09 -10.25 -11.94
N CYS A 14 -31.60 -9.45 -11.00
CA CYS A 14 -31.20 -9.89 -9.68
C CYS A 14 -32.34 -10.62 -8.96
N THR A 15 -32.10 -11.87 -8.57
CA THR A 15 -33.04 -12.67 -7.79
C THR A 15 -32.67 -12.64 -6.33
N PHE A 16 -33.60 -12.24 -5.48
CA PHE A 16 -33.40 -12.25 -4.03
C PHE A 16 -34.05 -13.48 -3.40
N SER A 17 -33.51 -13.94 -2.30
CA SER A 17 -34.16 -15.00 -1.51
C SER A 17 -35.49 -14.54 -0.93
N ALA A 18 -36.38 -15.49 -0.61
CA ALA A 18 -37.66 -15.18 0.00
C ALA A 18 -37.53 -14.35 1.28
N GLU A 19 -36.49 -14.61 2.09
CA GLU A 19 -36.19 -13.83 3.30
C GLU A 19 -35.86 -12.36 2.97
N ILE A 20 -35.03 -12.12 1.95
CA ILE A 20 -34.68 -10.75 1.52
C ILE A 20 -35.92 -10.04 0.95
N LEU A 21 -36.72 -10.71 0.14
CA LEU A 21 -37.96 -10.14 -0.40
C LEU A 21 -38.96 -9.78 0.70
N GLN A 22 -39.12 -10.61 1.74
CA GLN A 22 -39.93 -10.27 2.90
C GLN A 22 -39.38 -9.07 3.67
N LEU A 23 -38.04 -9.01 3.82
CA LEU A 23 -37.37 -7.88 4.45
C LEU A 23 -37.63 -6.59 3.68
N MET A 24 -37.47 -6.61 2.36
CA MET A 24 -37.74 -5.46 1.48
C MET A 24 -39.20 -5.04 1.54
N GLY A 25 -40.17 -5.97 1.48
CA GLY A 25 -41.57 -5.67 1.51
C GLY A 25 -42.08 -5.03 2.80
N ARG A 26 -41.39 -5.21 3.94
CA ARG A 26 -41.71 -4.56 5.22
C ARG A 26 -40.84 -3.32 5.51
N GLY A 27 -39.78 -3.13 4.73
CA GLY A 27 -38.85 -2.01 4.89
C GLY A 27 -39.48 -0.69 4.50
N LYS A 28 -39.06 0.39 5.15
CA LYS A 28 -39.51 1.76 4.83
C LYS A 28 -38.37 2.62 4.32
N VAL A 29 -37.16 2.37 4.76
CA VAL A 29 -35.98 3.17 4.41
C VAL A 29 -34.93 2.31 3.76
N PHE A 30 -34.53 2.71 2.59
CA PHE A 30 -33.57 2.01 1.74
C PHE A 30 -32.42 2.95 1.38
N SER A 31 -31.25 2.38 1.16
CA SER A 31 -30.08 3.15 0.75
C SER A 31 -29.20 2.34 -0.20
N GLY A 32 -28.52 3.01 -1.10
CA GLY A 32 -27.62 2.40 -2.08
C GLY A 32 -27.08 3.40 -3.06
N GLY A 33 -26.20 2.99 -3.96
CA GLY A 33 -25.80 3.79 -5.10
C GLY A 33 -26.91 3.83 -6.17
N LYS A 34 -26.84 4.79 -7.08
CA LYS A 34 -27.84 5.00 -8.16
C LYS A 34 -28.16 3.70 -8.91
N ARG A 35 -27.14 2.92 -9.29
CA ARG A 35 -27.34 1.63 -9.98
C ARG A 35 -28.12 0.61 -9.14
N HIS A 36 -27.87 0.55 -7.84
CA HIS A 36 -28.62 -0.34 -6.94
C HIS A 36 -30.10 0.04 -6.92
N HIS A 37 -30.39 1.36 -6.87
CA HIS A 37 -31.75 1.87 -6.93
C HIS A 37 -32.46 1.44 -8.22
N GLU A 38 -31.82 1.64 -9.37
CA GLU A 38 -32.37 1.27 -10.67
C GLU A 38 -32.77 -0.23 -10.74
N ILE A 39 -31.96 -1.10 -10.11
CA ILE A 39 -32.21 -2.56 -10.08
C ILE A 39 -33.39 -2.92 -9.16
N VAL A 40 -33.50 -2.28 -7.99
CA VAL A 40 -34.48 -2.71 -6.97
C VAL A 40 -35.76 -1.88 -6.95
N ALA A 41 -35.83 -0.76 -7.65
CA ALA A 41 -36.93 0.21 -7.57
C ALA A 41 -38.31 -0.42 -7.70
N SER A 42 -38.48 -1.38 -8.64
CA SER A 42 -39.76 -2.08 -8.86
C SER A 42 -40.14 -3.08 -7.76
N LEU A 43 -39.23 -3.39 -6.86
CA LEU A 43 -39.41 -4.34 -5.75
C LEU A 43 -39.65 -3.63 -4.41
N LEU A 44 -39.51 -2.31 -4.37
CA LEU A 44 -39.69 -1.52 -3.16
C LEU A 44 -41.20 -1.15 -2.95
N PRO A 45 -41.63 -0.97 -1.69
CA PRO A 45 -42.95 -0.42 -1.39
C PRO A 45 -43.13 0.99 -2.00
N GLU A 46 -44.38 1.35 -2.33
CA GLU A 46 -44.71 2.66 -2.95
C GLU A 46 -44.34 3.85 -2.05
N ASP A 47 -44.37 3.68 -0.73
CA ASP A 47 -44.01 4.68 0.29
C ASP A 47 -42.55 4.60 0.74
N ALA A 48 -41.71 3.86 0.03
CA ALA A 48 -40.30 3.67 0.38
C ALA A 48 -39.51 4.99 0.31
N VAL A 49 -38.75 5.27 1.32
CA VAL A 49 -37.74 6.35 1.33
C VAL A 49 -36.41 5.82 0.81
N TRP A 50 -35.86 6.47 -0.20
CA TRP A 50 -34.52 6.13 -0.72
C TRP A 50 -33.49 7.18 -0.34
N ILE A 51 -32.32 6.73 0.16
CA ILE A 51 -31.16 7.55 0.48
C ILE A 51 -30.00 7.15 -0.42
N ASP A 52 -29.59 8.06 -1.29
CA ASP A 52 -28.44 7.83 -2.18
C ASP A 52 -27.12 7.84 -1.42
N ILE A 53 -26.30 6.80 -1.63
CA ILE A 53 -24.91 6.78 -1.15
C ILE A 53 -24.05 7.58 -2.11
N THR A 54 -23.69 8.80 -1.70
CA THR A 54 -22.89 9.75 -2.47
C THR A 54 -21.73 10.27 -1.62
N VAL A 55 -20.69 10.81 -2.25
CA VAL A 55 -19.57 11.48 -1.59
C VAL A 55 -19.85 12.98 -1.51
N PRO A 56 -19.62 13.65 -0.38
CA PRO A 56 -19.07 13.13 0.87
C PRO A 56 -20.08 12.33 1.71
N LEU A 57 -19.59 11.25 2.34
CA LEU A 57 -20.43 10.32 3.10
C LEU A 57 -21.09 10.95 4.35
N ASP A 58 -20.57 12.04 4.87
CA ASP A 58 -21.13 12.68 6.08
C ASP A 58 -22.61 13.06 5.89
N LYS A 59 -22.99 13.51 4.68
CA LYS A 59 -24.38 13.81 4.35
C LYS A 59 -25.28 12.57 4.38
N VAL A 60 -24.75 11.43 4.00
CA VAL A 60 -25.47 10.14 4.03
C VAL A 60 -25.71 9.71 5.47
N PHE A 61 -24.66 9.78 6.29
CA PHE A 61 -24.75 9.39 7.71
C PHE A 61 -25.68 10.32 8.50
N SER A 62 -25.69 11.63 8.24
CA SER A 62 -26.64 12.57 8.85
C SER A 62 -28.09 12.23 8.50
N GLN A 63 -28.38 11.77 7.26
CA GLN A 63 -29.72 11.32 6.91
C GLN A 63 -30.09 10.02 7.64
N TYR A 64 -29.12 9.12 7.87
CA TYR A 64 -29.38 7.88 8.59
C TYR A 64 -29.81 8.11 10.03
N GLU A 65 -29.38 9.18 10.70
CA GLU A 65 -29.73 9.50 12.09
C GLU A 65 -31.21 9.59 12.34
N ALA A 66 -31.99 9.98 11.32
CA ALA A 66 -33.45 10.11 11.41
C ALA A 66 -34.21 8.77 11.49
N TYR A 67 -33.52 7.63 11.26
CA TYR A 67 -34.18 6.35 11.09
C TYR A 67 -33.61 5.27 12.02
N ALA A 68 -34.52 4.45 12.57
CA ALA A 68 -34.18 3.35 13.46
C ALA A 68 -33.70 2.09 12.70
N GLU A 69 -34.24 1.87 11.49
CA GLU A 69 -33.93 0.70 10.64
C GLU A 69 -33.73 1.13 9.19
N ILE A 70 -32.68 0.63 8.56
CA ILE A 70 -32.28 0.97 7.18
C ILE A 70 -31.84 -0.30 6.47
N ILE A 71 -32.36 -0.52 5.27
CA ILE A 71 -31.93 -1.58 4.36
C ILE A 71 -30.96 -0.96 3.35
N VAL A 72 -29.73 -1.46 3.31
CA VAL A 72 -28.64 -0.92 2.48
C VAL A 72 -28.26 -1.92 1.41
N PHE A 73 -28.20 -1.49 0.17
CA PHE A 73 -27.73 -2.29 -0.96
C PHE A 73 -26.27 -1.95 -1.27
N ALA A 74 -25.44 -2.98 -1.43
CA ALA A 74 -24.01 -2.87 -1.73
C ALA A 74 -23.61 -3.87 -2.82
N SER A 75 -22.59 -3.56 -3.59
CA SER A 75 -22.08 -4.46 -4.62
C SER A 75 -21.35 -5.66 -4.00
N GLY A 76 -21.60 -6.86 -4.49
CA GLY A 76 -20.91 -8.08 -4.10
C GLY A 76 -21.10 -8.43 -2.62
N ASP A 77 -20.02 -8.82 -1.95
CA ASP A 77 -20.00 -9.03 -0.50
C ASP A 77 -19.80 -7.70 0.21
N PRO A 78 -20.80 -7.24 1.01
CA PRO A 78 -20.72 -5.95 1.69
C PRO A 78 -19.55 -5.82 2.70
N LEU A 79 -18.98 -6.93 3.17
CA LEU A 79 -17.82 -6.96 4.07
C LEU A 79 -16.48 -7.06 3.31
N PHE A 80 -16.51 -7.43 2.04
CA PHE A 80 -15.29 -7.51 1.23
C PHE A 80 -14.97 -6.15 0.58
N PHE A 81 -14.24 -5.29 1.28
CA PHE A 81 -13.96 -3.89 0.90
C PHE A 81 -15.22 -3.04 0.66
N GLY A 82 -16.39 -3.55 1.03
CA GLY A 82 -17.70 -2.98 0.76
C GLY A 82 -18.18 -2.00 1.84
N PHE A 83 -19.38 -1.46 1.61
CA PHE A 83 -19.96 -0.38 2.42
C PHE A 83 -20.27 -0.79 3.88
N ALA A 84 -20.49 -2.08 4.15
CA ALA A 84 -20.68 -2.57 5.53
C ALA A 84 -19.46 -2.28 6.44
N ASN A 85 -18.24 -2.28 5.90
CA ASN A 85 -17.05 -1.90 6.66
C ASN A 85 -17.09 -0.41 7.05
N THR A 86 -17.58 0.44 6.15
CA THR A 86 -17.74 1.87 6.42
C THR A 86 -18.81 2.11 7.50
N LEU A 87 -19.95 1.41 7.40
CA LEU A 87 -21.00 1.44 8.42
C LEU A 87 -20.44 1.01 9.79
N LYS A 88 -19.74 -0.11 9.86
CA LYS A 88 -19.16 -0.62 11.11
C LYS A 88 -18.14 0.35 11.71
N LYS A 89 -17.34 1.02 10.89
CA LYS A 89 -16.37 2.01 11.36
C LYS A 89 -17.02 3.29 11.88
N ARG A 90 -18.07 3.78 11.19
CA ARG A 90 -18.76 5.04 11.52
C ARG A 90 -19.79 4.86 12.64
N LEU A 91 -20.42 3.71 12.71
CA LEU A 91 -21.50 3.39 13.63
C LEU A 91 -21.18 2.07 14.39
N PRO A 92 -20.14 2.04 15.24
CA PRO A 92 -19.62 0.81 15.86
C PRO A 92 -20.64 0.11 16.75
N ASN A 93 -21.61 0.85 17.31
CA ASN A 93 -22.66 0.33 18.19
C ASN A 93 -23.98 -0.03 17.47
N ALA A 94 -24.06 0.18 16.14
CA ALA A 94 -25.25 -0.18 15.40
C ALA A 94 -25.33 -1.70 15.20
N TRP A 95 -26.53 -2.25 15.36
CA TRP A 95 -26.77 -3.64 15.02
C TRP A 95 -26.79 -3.81 13.49
N MET A 96 -26.13 -4.86 12.98
CA MET A 96 -25.99 -5.09 11.56
C MET A 96 -26.19 -6.57 11.21
N ARG A 97 -26.97 -6.85 10.18
CA ARG A 97 -27.06 -8.16 9.54
C ARG A 97 -26.68 -8.04 8.08
N VAL A 98 -25.78 -8.89 7.60
CA VAL A 98 -25.26 -8.86 6.24
C VAL A 98 -25.74 -10.07 5.47
N TYR A 99 -26.21 -9.83 4.26
CA TYR A 99 -26.62 -10.84 3.27
C TYR A 99 -25.65 -10.77 2.08
N PRO A 100 -24.59 -11.57 2.07
CA PRO A 100 -23.57 -11.47 1.04
C PRO A 100 -24.02 -12.19 -0.26
N VAL A 101 -23.43 -11.75 -1.37
CA VAL A 101 -23.31 -12.53 -2.61
C VAL A 101 -21.81 -12.68 -2.91
N PHE A 102 -21.43 -13.50 -3.88
CA PHE A 102 -20.04 -13.58 -4.30
C PHE A 102 -19.51 -12.20 -4.71
N ASN A 103 -18.34 -11.85 -4.20
CA ASN A 103 -17.65 -10.65 -4.67
C ASN A 103 -17.09 -10.88 -6.08
N SER A 104 -16.64 -9.81 -6.74
CA SER A 104 -16.14 -9.87 -8.11
C SER A 104 -14.93 -10.79 -8.29
N LEU A 105 -14.02 -10.84 -7.30
CA LEU A 105 -12.84 -11.72 -7.38
C LEU A 105 -13.23 -13.20 -7.23
N GLN A 106 -14.18 -13.53 -6.35
CA GLN A 106 -14.73 -14.88 -6.25
C GLN A 106 -15.44 -15.28 -7.55
N THR A 107 -16.24 -14.38 -8.11
CA THR A 107 -16.92 -14.63 -9.38
C THR A 107 -15.91 -14.87 -10.50
N LEU A 108 -14.87 -14.06 -10.60
CA LEU A 108 -13.79 -14.24 -11.59
C LEU A 108 -13.06 -15.57 -11.39
N ALA A 109 -12.71 -15.93 -10.17
CA ALA A 109 -12.08 -17.22 -9.85
C ALA A 109 -12.99 -18.40 -10.26
N HIS A 110 -14.31 -18.31 -10.06
CA HIS A 110 -15.27 -19.32 -10.51
C HIS A 110 -15.32 -19.43 -12.04
N ARG A 111 -15.22 -18.33 -12.78
CA ARG A 111 -15.14 -18.37 -14.26
C ARG A 111 -13.90 -19.08 -14.76
N LEU A 112 -12.81 -18.98 -13.99
CA LEU A 112 -11.52 -19.62 -14.28
C LEU A 112 -11.41 -21.04 -13.71
N VAL A 113 -12.39 -21.49 -12.92
CA VAL A 113 -12.30 -22.72 -12.12
C VAL A 113 -11.02 -22.77 -11.29
N LEU A 114 -10.67 -21.63 -10.71
CA LEU A 114 -9.41 -21.39 -10.00
C LEU A 114 -9.64 -21.46 -8.49
N PRO A 115 -8.94 -22.32 -7.74
CA PRO A 115 -8.90 -22.27 -6.27
C PRO A 115 -8.32 -20.93 -5.80
N TYR A 116 -8.99 -20.25 -4.85
CA TYR A 116 -8.60 -18.91 -4.42
C TYR A 116 -8.38 -18.78 -2.91
N HIS A 117 -8.23 -19.90 -2.20
CA HIS A 117 -7.99 -19.88 -0.74
C HIS A 117 -6.67 -19.20 -0.36
N ASP A 118 -5.65 -19.25 -1.24
CA ASP A 118 -4.35 -18.59 -1.06
C ASP A 118 -4.24 -17.24 -1.81
N MET A 119 -5.34 -16.75 -2.39
CA MET A 119 -5.31 -15.51 -3.15
C MET A 119 -5.12 -14.30 -2.23
N ARG A 120 -4.01 -13.58 -2.45
CA ARG A 120 -3.81 -12.26 -1.83
C ARG A 120 -4.78 -11.26 -2.46
N THR A 121 -5.69 -10.74 -1.67
CA THR A 121 -6.66 -9.75 -2.14
C THR A 121 -6.19 -8.33 -1.85
N VAL A 122 -6.19 -7.48 -2.87
CA VAL A 122 -5.86 -6.07 -2.75
C VAL A 122 -6.99 -5.21 -3.32
N SER A 123 -7.22 -4.07 -2.74
CA SER A 123 -8.15 -3.09 -3.29
C SER A 123 -7.38 -1.82 -3.63
N LEU A 124 -7.43 -1.42 -4.90
CA LEU A 124 -6.87 -0.17 -5.39
C LEU A 124 -7.94 0.94 -5.49
N THR A 125 -9.22 0.61 -5.25
CA THR A 125 -10.33 1.55 -5.33
C THR A 125 -10.17 2.68 -4.31
N GLY A 126 -9.78 3.87 -4.79
CA GLY A 126 -9.51 5.03 -3.94
C GLY A 126 -8.37 4.82 -2.92
N ARG A 127 -7.45 3.90 -3.18
CA ARG A 127 -6.34 3.54 -2.26
C ARG A 127 -4.99 3.61 -2.97
N PRO A 128 -3.89 3.81 -2.21
CA PRO A 128 -2.54 3.84 -2.78
C PRO A 128 -2.13 2.48 -3.36
N TRP A 129 -1.03 2.47 -4.11
CA TRP A 129 -0.43 1.28 -4.71
C TRP A 129 0.17 0.30 -3.69
N GLN A 130 0.42 0.74 -2.47
CA GLN A 130 1.21 0.05 -1.44
C GLN A 130 0.87 -1.44 -1.28
N ASN A 131 -0.42 -1.80 -1.21
CA ASN A 131 -0.81 -3.20 -1.02
C ASN A 131 -0.51 -4.08 -2.24
N LEU A 132 -0.59 -3.54 -3.46
CA LEU A 132 -0.19 -4.24 -4.66
C LEU A 132 1.33 -4.37 -4.73
N ASP A 133 2.05 -3.28 -4.47
CA ASP A 133 3.51 -3.27 -4.44
C ASP A 133 4.05 -4.30 -3.42
N GLU A 134 3.45 -4.35 -2.24
CA GLU A 134 3.78 -5.36 -1.22
C GLU A 134 3.56 -6.80 -1.73
N ALA A 135 2.42 -7.08 -2.34
CA ALA A 135 2.10 -8.40 -2.88
C ALA A 135 3.09 -8.83 -3.98
N LEU A 136 3.45 -7.91 -4.87
CA LEU A 136 4.44 -8.14 -5.94
C LEU A 136 5.83 -8.41 -5.39
N ILE A 137 6.31 -7.59 -4.42
CA ILE A 137 7.63 -7.75 -3.80
C ILE A 137 7.71 -9.07 -3.01
N ARG A 138 6.62 -9.45 -2.32
CA ARG A 138 6.53 -10.75 -1.63
C ARG A 138 6.57 -11.93 -2.59
N GLY A 139 6.18 -11.73 -3.85
CA GLY A 139 6.06 -12.79 -4.85
C GLY A 139 4.84 -13.66 -4.60
N ASP A 140 3.72 -13.06 -4.20
CA ASP A 140 2.46 -13.77 -3.98
C ASP A 140 2.02 -14.42 -5.29
N LYS A 141 1.77 -15.73 -5.27
CA LYS A 141 1.51 -16.54 -6.47
C LYS A 141 0.21 -16.20 -7.16
N LEU A 142 -0.76 -15.75 -6.39
CA LEU A 142 -2.10 -15.40 -6.84
C LEU A 142 -2.54 -14.09 -6.17
N ILE A 143 -2.76 -13.04 -6.97
CA ILE A 143 -3.18 -11.74 -6.48
C ILE A 143 -4.48 -11.35 -7.15
N GLY A 144 -5.52 -11.13 -6.36
CA GLY A 144 -6.79 -10.57 -6.83
C GLY A 144 -6.86 -9.08 -6.53
N ALA A 145 -7.11 -8.23 -7.54
CA ALA A 145 -7.14 -6.79 -7.37
C ALA A 145 -8.49 -6.18 -7.78
N LEU A 146 -9.06 -5.36 -6.89
CA LEU A 146 -10.16 -4.46 -7.20
C LEU A 146 -9.58 -3.15 -7.76
N THR A 147 -10.08 -2.75 -8.91
CA THR A 147 -9.61 -1.59 -9.69
C THR A 147 -10.51 -0.35 -9.46
N ASP A 148 -10.10 0.77 -9.99
CA ASP A 148 -10.91 1.98 -10.14
C ASP A 148 -10.68 2.63 -11.52
N ARG A 149 -11.23 3.84 -11.73
CA ARG A 149 -11.11 4.56 -13.01
C ARG A 149 -9.71 5.12 -13.27
N GLU A 150 -8.89 5.27 -12.22
CA GLU A 150 -7.51 5.73 -12.33
C GLU A 150 -6.55 4.55 -12.40
N LYS A 151 -6.72 3.58 -11.51
CA LYS A 151 -5.90 2.36 -11.43
C LYS A 151 -6.56 1.24 -12.25
N THR A 152 -6.54 1.46 -13.56
CA THR A 152 -7.07 0.53 -14.56
C THR A 152 -6.14 -0.68 -14.74
N PRO A 153 -6.63 -1.81 -15.31
CA PRO A 153 -5.78 -2.95 -15.63
C PRO A 153 -4.55 -2.56 -16.45
N SER A 154 -4.68 -1.67 -17.45
CA SER A 154 -3.58 -1.17 -18.26
C SER A 154 -2.52 -0.42 -17.43
N ARG A 155 -2.92 0.45 -16.51
CA ARG A 155 -1.97 1.17 -15.63
C ARG A 155 -1.31 0.23 -14.62
N ILE A 156 -2.03 -0.79 -14.15
CA ILE A 156 -1.45 -1.83 -13.28
C ILE A 156 -0.38 -2.62 -14.03
N ALA A 157 -0.67 -3.07 -15.25
CA ALA A 157 0.30 -3.78 -16.09
C ALA A 157 1.54 -2.92 -16.40
N ALA A 158 1.35 -1.65 -16.76
CA ALA A 158 2.45 -0.72 -17.02
C ALA A 158 3.35 -0.55 -15.77
N ARG A 159 2.75 -0.35 -14.58
CA ARG A 159 3.50 -0.28 -13.32
C ARG A 159 4.27 -1.56 -13.04
N MET A 160 3.65 -2.72 -13.24
CA MET A 160 4.33 -4.00 -13.04
C MET A 160 5.55 -4.14 -13.93
N LEU A 161 5.43 -3.87 -15.23
CA LEU A 161 6.55 -3.95 -16.16
C LEU A 161 7.62 -2.88 -15.91
N GLU A 162 7.25 -1.68 -15.49
CA GLU A 162 8.19 -0.62 -15.09
C GLU A 162 9.16 -1.09 -14.00
N TYR A 163 8.70 -1.91 -13.07
CA TYR A 163 9.51 -2.48 -11.98
C TYR A 163 9.95 -3.93 -12.23
N GLY A 164 9.85 -4.40 -13.48
CA GLY A 164 10.34 -5.71 -13.92
C GLY A 164 9.53 -6.89 -13.37
N TYR A 165 8.24 -6.71 -13.11
CA TYR A 165 7.30 -7.78 -12.73
C TYR A 165 6.59 -8.35 -13.96
N ASP A 166 7.36 -8.92 -14.90
CA ASP A 166 6.86 -9.60 -16.11
C ASP A 166 6.43 -11.05 -15.86
N ASN A 167 6.60 -11.52 -14.63
CA ASN A 167 6.37 -12.90 -14.21
C ASN A 167 4.92 -13.19 -13.80
N TYR A 168 3.95 -12.44 -14.33
CA TYR A 168 2.52 -12.66 -14.09
C TYR A 168 1.73 -12.64 -15.40
N ARG A 169 0.68 -13.45 -15.44
CA ARG A 169 -0.40 -13.34 -16.42
C ARG A 169 -1.59 -12.65 -15.75
N MET A 170 -2.26 -11.78 -16.47
CA MET A 170 -3.41 -11.03 -15.97
C MET A 170 -4.71 -11.54 -16.59
N THR A 171 -5.68 -11.87 -15.75
CA THR A 171 -7.05 -12.10 -16.17
C THR A 171 -7.93 -10.96 -15.69
N VAL A 172 -8.58 -10.27 -16.61
CA VAL A 172 -9.49 -9.15 -16.33
C VAL A 172 -10.92 -9.62 -16.49
N GLY A 173 -11.73 -9.46 -15.45
CA GLY A 173 -13.17 -9.69 -15.47
C GLY A 173 -13.92 -8.35 -15.52
N VAL A 174 -14.78 -8.20 -16.50
CA VAL A 174 -15.57 -6.98 -16.76
C VAL A 174 -17.05 -7.30 -16.58
N HIS A 175 -17.80 -6.42 -15.91
CA HIS A 175 -19.25 -6.57 -15.66
C HIS A 175 -19.65 -7.95 -15.13
N LEU A 176 -18.83 -8.55 -14.26
CA LEU A 176 -19.03 -9.90 -13.75
C LEU A 176 -20.42 -10.06 -13.09
N GLY A 177 -21.12 -11.12 -13.48
CA GLY A 177 -22.50 -11.40 -13.07
C GLY A 177 -23.56 -10.78 -13.96
N ASN A 178 -23.21 -9.90 -14.91
CA ASN A 178 -24.13 -9.35 -15.89
C ASN A 178 -24.16 -10.26 -17.12
N LYS A 179 -25.24 -11.02 -17.29
CA LYS A 179 -25.38 -12.04 -18.36
C LYS A 179 -25.19 -11.49 -19.78
N GLN A 180 -25.40 -10.20 -20.00
CA GLN A 180 -25.35 -9.58 -21.33
C GLN A 180 -24.02 -8.87 -21.61
N ALA A 181 -23.30 -8.44 -20.57
CA ALA A 181 -22.10 -7.60 -20.67
C ALA A 181 -20.86 -8.20 -20.02
N GLU A 182 -20.97 -9.41 -19.44
CA GLU A 182 -19.81 -10.07 -18.79
C GLU A 182 -18.76 -10.45 -19.83
N GLU A 183 -17.53 -10.02 -19.57
CA GLU A 183 -16.36 -10.40 -20.35
C GLU A 183 -15.24 -10.88 -19.42
N VAL A 184 -14.47 -11.87 -19.88
CA VAL A 184 -13.28 -12.38 -19.20
C VAL A 184 -12.14 -12.50 -20.20
N HIS A 185 -11.03 -11.80 -19.92
CA HIS A 185 -9.86 -11.73 -20.79
C HIS A 185 -8.62 -12.18 -20.05
N THR A 186 -7.95 -13.23 -20.49
CA THR A 186 -6.64 -13.68 -19.96
C THR A 186 -5.55 -13.29 -20.94
N LEU A 187 -4.63 -12.45 -20.50
CA LEU A 187 -3.66 -11.75 -21.36
C LEU A 187 -2.28 -11.71 -20.67
N SER A 188 -1.24 -11.55 -21.47
CA SER A 188 0.07 -11.10 -20.98
C SER A 188 -0.01 -9.64 -20.56
N LEU A 189 0.94 -9.18 -19.74
CA LEU A 189 0.97 -7.78 -19.30
C LEU A 189 1.15 -6.81 -20.47
N ASP A 190 1.95 -7.18 -21.46
CA ASP A 190 2.17 -6.37 -22.69
C ASP A 190 0.88 -6.22 -23.50
N GLU A 191 0.06 -7.26 -23.60
CA GLU A 191 -1.23 -7.20 -24.29
C GLU A 191 -2.28 -6.36 -23.56
N VAL A 192 -2.11 -6.16 -22.24
CA VAL A 192 -3.01 -5.33 -21.43
C VAL A 192 -2.68 -3.85 -21.55
N ILE A 193 -1.40 -3.50 -21.75
CA ILE A 193 -0.97 -2.09 -21.88
C ILE A 193 -1.67 -1.41 -23.06
N GLY A 194 -2.26 -0.24 -22.79
CA GLY A 194 -2.98 0.54 -23.80
C GLY A 194 -4.36 0.01 -24.15
N ARG A 195 -4.76 -1.15 -23.59
CA ARG A 195 -6.10 -1.69 -23.78
C ARG A 195 -7.08 -1.06 -22.78
N GLU A 196 -8.24 -0.66 -23.29
CA GLU A 196 -9.35 -0.21 -22.47
C GLU A 196 -10.28 -1.37 -22.13
N PHE A 197 -10.75 -1.40 -20.89
CA PHE A 197 -11.71 -2.37 -20.40
C PHE A 197 -12.95 -1.65 -19.86
N GLY A 198 -14.12 -2.23 -20.08
CA GLY A 198 -15.37 -1.75 -19.51
C GLY A 198 -15.28 -1.67 -17.97
N PHE A 199 -16.14 -0.88 -17.36
CA PHE A 199 -16.22 -0.69 -15.92
C PHE A 199 -17.64 -0.96 -15.41
N PRO A 200 -17.81 -1.68 -14.28
CA PRO A 200 -16.80 -2.13 -13.32
C PRO A 200 -15.97 -3.32 -13.81
N ASN A 201 -14.70 -3.36 -13.37
CA ASN A 201 -13.83 -4.50 -13.61
C ASN A 201 -12.99 -4.84 -12.37
N CYS A 202 -12.43 -6.03 -12.37
CA CYS A 202 -11.43 -6.50 -11.43
C CYS A 202 -10.45 -7.42 -12.15
N LEU A 203 -9.36 -7.80 -11.50
CA LEU A 203 -8.39 -8.68 -12.12
C LEU A 203 -7.78 -9.70 -11.15
N ILE A 204 -7.29 -10.79 -11.74
CA ILE A 204 -6.47 -11.79 -11.05
C ILE A 204 -5.13 -11.87 -11.77
N LEU A 205 -4.05 -11.80 -10.99
CA LEU A 205 -2.68 -12.01 -11.44
C LEU A 205 -2.23 -13.40 -11.01
N GLU A 206 -1.83 -14.23 -11.98
CA GLU A 206 -1.29 -15.56 -11.75
C GLU A 206 0.20 -15.56 -12.05
N GLN A 207 1.03 -15.91 -11.07
CA GLN A 207 2.48 -15.98 -11.24
C GLN A 207 2.86 -17.09 -12.21
N THR A 208 3.62 -16.76 -13.25
CA THR A 208 4.09 -17.70 -14.28
C THR A 208 5.43 -18.34 -13.91
N TYR A 209 6.29 -17.60 -13.23
CA TYR A 209 7.54 -18.09 -12.64
C TYR A 209 7.91 -17.26 -11.41
N GLN A 210 8.68 -17.87 -10.51
CA GLN A 210 9.11 -17.20 -9.29
C GLN A 210 10.29 -16.26 -9.60
N ARG A 211 10.12 -14.97 -9.31
CA ARG A 211 11.20 -13.99 -9.32
C ARG A 211 12.06 -14.12 -8.07
N GLU A 212 13.38 -14.01 -8.21
CA GLU A 212 14.28 -13.97 -7.07
C GLU A 212 14.10 -12.67 -6.28
N ARG A 213 13.94 -12.80 -4.96
CA ARG A 213 13.98 -11.68 -4.04
C ARG A 213 15.37 -11.62 -3.41
N LEU A 214 16.15 -10.65 -3.82
CA LEU A 214 17.55 -10.51 -3.42
C LEU A 214 17.67 -10.14 -1.93
N PHE A 215 18.75 -10.58 -1.31
CA PHE A 215 19.14 -10.25 0.06
C PHE A 215 20.66 -10.08 0.13
N GLY A 216 21.13 -8.98 0.71
CA GLY A 216 22.56 -8.68 0.76
C GLY A 216 23.13 -8.31 -0.59
N ILE A 217 22.44 -7.43 -1.32
CA ILE A 217 22.78 -7.05 -2.71
C ILE A 217 24.22 -6.49 -2.77
N PRO A 218 25.11 -7.04 -3.63
CA PRO A 218 26.46 -6.51 -3.82
C PRO A 218 26.45 -5.06 -4.33
N GLU A 219 27.40 -4.23 -3.92
CA GLU A 219 27.52 -2.84 -4.33
C GLU A 219 27.62 -2.70 -5.85
N SER A 220 28.37 -3.62 -6.51
CA SER A 220 28.55 -3.65 -7.97
C SER A 220 27.28 -3.87 -8.76
N SER A 221 26.20 -4.31 -8.10
CA SER A 221 24.89 -4.49 -8.73
C SER A 221 24.08 -3.19 -8.81
N PHE A 222 24.45 -2.14 -8.09
CA PHE A 222 23.77 -0.85 -8.14
C PHE A 222 24.32 0.06 -9.25
N HIS A 223 23.48 0.94 -9.76
CA HIS A 223 23.95 2.14 -10.45
C HIS A 223 24.57 3.06 -9.40
N LEU A 224 25.84 3.44 -9.59
CA LEU A 224 26.63 4.18 -8.64
C LEU A 224 26.76 5.65 -9.07
N LEU A 225 27.14 6.51 -8.12
CA LEU A 225 27.40 7.92 -8.41
C LEU A 225 28.71 8.06 -9.16
N ASP A 226 28.67 8.61 -10.37
CA ASP A 226 29.84 8.80 -11.23
C ASP A 226 30.96 9.58 -10.51
N GLY A 227 32.21 9.06 -10.60
CA GLY A 227 33.37 9.61 -9.91
C GLY A 227 33.37 9.45 -8.40
N ARG A 228 32.36 8.80 -7.82
CA ARG A 228 32.22 8.54 -6.38
C ARG A 228 31.64 7.16 -6.09
N GLU A 229 32.08 6.14 -6.79
CA GLU A 229 31.55 4.76 -6.72
C GLU A 229 31.63 4.13 -5.32
N LYS A 230 32.50 4.71 -4.45
CA LYS A 230 32.60 4.28 -3.06
C LYS A 230 31.50 4.84 -2.13
N MET A 231 30.72 5.80 -2.63
CA MET A 231 29.62 6.42 -1.86
C MET A 231 28.37 5.55 -1.89
N ILE A 232 28.48 4.34 -1.38
CA ILE A 232 27.39 3.41 -1.15
C ILE A 232 27.62 2.69 0.18
N THR A 233 26.55 2.50 0.94
CA THR A 233 26.63 1.69 2.16
C THR A 233 26.92 0.23 1.80
N LYS A 234 28.07 -0.28 2.25
CA LYS A 234 28.51 -1.65 1.97
C LYS A 234 27.52 -2.68 2.48
N SER A 235 27.35 -3.80 1.76
CA SER A 235 26.37 -4.81 2.08
C SER A 235 26.41 -5.27 3.54
N PRO A 236 27.54 -5.65 4.14
CA PRO A 236 27.56 -6.04 5.55
C PRO A 236 27.13 -4.93 6.52
N ILE A 237 27.52 -3.68 6.23
CA ILE A 237 27.13 -2.51 7.02
C ILE A 237 25.64 -2.24 6.88
N ARG A 238 25.12 -2.29 5.65
CA ARG A 238 23.71 -2.09 5.34
C ARG A 238 22.81 -3.11 6.05
N LEU A 239 23.16 -4.38 5.97
CA LEU A 239 22.40 -5.46 6.62
C LEU A 239 22.42 -5.32 8.14
N GLN A 240 23.55 -4.96 8.73
CA GLN A 240 23.65 -4.71 10.18
C GLN A 240 22.81 -3.51 10.59
N ALA A 241 22.85 -2.41 9.82
CA ALA A 241 22.04 -1.23 10.10
C ALA A 241 20.52 -1.55 10.05
N LEU A 242 20.08 -2.30 9.02
CA LEU A 242 18.69 -2.75 8.91
C LEU A 242 18.26 -3.68 10.04
N SER A 243 19.17 -4.56 10.50
CA SER A 243 18.92 -5.41 11.66
C SER A 243 18.72 -4.59 12.94
N MET A 244 19.49 -3.51 13.13
CA MET A 244 19.39 -2.64 14.30
C MET A 244 18.11 -1.77 14.27
N LEU A 245 17.56 -1.47 13.11
CA LEU A 245 16.31 -0.69 12.95
C LEU A 245 15.05 -1.47 13.33
N ASP A 246 15.10 -2.80 13.42
CA ASP A 246 13.97 -3.68 13.77
C ASP A 246 12.70 -3.42 12.92
N LEU A 247 12.89 -3.36 11.61
CA LEU A 247 11.90 -2.85 10.65
C LEU A 247 10.63 -3.67 10.52
N HIS A 248 10.59 -4.92 10.99
CA HIS A 248 9.44 -5.78 10.84
C HIS A 248 8.20 -5.37 11.63
N GLN A 249 8.38 -4.56 12.69
CA GLN A 249 7.29 -3.97 13.47
C GLN A 249 7.07 -2.49 13.17
N LYS A 250 7.86 -1.91 12.29
CA LYS A 250 7.79 -0.50 11.90
C LYS A 250 6.86 -0.29 10.72
N HIS A 251 6.39 0.95 10.54
CA HIS A 251 5.47 1.32 9.48
C HIS A 251 6.05 2.35 8.52
N THR A 252 6.74 3.37 9.07
CA THR A 252 7.30 4.48 8.29
C THR A 252 8.81 4.56 8.54
N PHE A 253 9.56 4.40 7.48
CA PHE A 253 11.01 4.43 7.49
C PHE A 253 11.55 5.64 6.72
N TRP A 254 12.39 6.44 7.36
CA TRP A 254 13.11 7.53 6.72
C TRP A 254 14.58 7.16 6.50
N ASP A 255 15.06 7.30 5.25
CA ASP A 255 16.44 7.06 4.83
C ASP A 255 17.08 8.40 4.46
N ILE A 256 17.92 8.96 5.34
CA ILE A 256 18.51 10.29 5.17
C ILE A 256 19.93 10.17 4.61
N GLY A 257 20.15 10.77 3.45
CA GLY A 257 21.40 10.64 2.70
C GLY A 257 21.45 9.35 1.90
N PHE A 258 20.40 9.04 1.15
CA PHE A 258 20.23 7.74 0.48
C PHE A 258 21.23 7.49 -0.66
N CYS A 259 21.81 8.52 -1.30
CA CYS A 259 22.76 8.45 -2.42
C CYS A 259 22.30 7.54 -3.57
N THR A 260 22.58 6.24 -3.50
CA THR A 260 22.16 5.22 -4.49
C THR A 260 20.80 4.60 -4.18
N GLY A 261 20.22 4.86 -3.02
CA GLY A 261 19.01 4.22 -2.53
C GLY A 261 19.22 2.79 -1.99
N SER A 262 20.48 2.36 -1.79
CA SER A 262 20.77 0.96 -1.46
C SER A 262 20.16 0.50 -0.14
N VAL A 263 20.08 1.37 0.89
CA VAL A 263 19.46 1.05 2.18
C VAL A 263 17.94 0.96 2.03
N SER A 264 17.32 1.95 1.38
CA SER A 264 15.89 1.96 1.08
C SER A 264 15.45 0.74 0.27
N ILE A 265 16.22 0.36 -0.75
CA ILE A 265 15.92 -0.78 -1.63
C ILE A 265 16.01 -2.10 -0.87
N GLU A 266 17.09 -2.32 -0.11
CA GLU A 266 17.24 -3.51 0.72
C GLU A 266 16.12 -3.59 1.78
N ALA A 267 15.80 -2.46 2.44
CA ALA A 267 14.70 -2.36 3.39
C ALA A 267 13.37 -2.74 2.73
N LYS A 268 13.06 -2.19 1.54
CA LYS A 268 11.81 -2.45 0.83
C LYS A 268 11.67 -3.90 0.40
N LEU A 269 12.74 -4.53 -0.07
CA LEU A 269 12.75 -5.94 -0.43
C LEU A 269 12.49 -6.86 0.77
N GLN A 270 13.07 -6.57 1.94
CA GLN A 270 12.92 -7.40 3.12
C GLN A 270 11.62 -7.11 3.89
N PHE A 271 11.19 -5.85 3.91
CA PHE A 271 10.04 -5.34 4.65
C PHE A 271 9.08 -4.57 3.72
N PRO A 272 8.42 -5.24 2.76
CA PRO A 272 7.65 -4.59 1.70
C PRO A 272 6.43 -3.80 2.19
N HIS A 273 5.99 -4.01 3.43
CA HIS A 273 4.91 -3.26 4.09
C HIS A 273 5.29 -1.81 4.44
N LEU A 274 6.59 -1.50 4.51
CA LEU A 274 7.07 -0.18 4.91
C LEU A 274 6.66 0.92 3.92
N GLN A 275 6.25 2.05 4.46
CA GLN A 275 6.26 3.34 3.77
C GLN A 275 7.68 3.93 3.92
N ILE A 276 8.38 4.09 2.81
CA ILE A 276 9.76 4.56 2.82
C ILE A 276 9.83 5.95 2.19
N HIS A 277 10.39 6.91 2.94
CA HIS A 277 10.73 8.25 2.47
C HIS A 277 12.25 8.41 2.51
N ALA A 278 12.85 8.59 1.34
CA ALA A 278 14.28 8.70 1.16
C ALA A 278 14.67 10.16 0.84
N PHE A 279 15.69 10.69 1.51
CA PHE A 279 16.11 12.10 1.40
C PHE A 279 17.54 12.18 0.89
N GLU A 280 17.80 13.01 -0.11
CA GLU A 280 19.15 13.25 -0.66
C GLU A 280 19.31 14.71 -1.10
N CYS A 281 20.40 15.32 -0.74
CA CYS A 281 20.66 16.71 -1.11
C CYS A 281 21.18 16.87 -2.56
N ARG A 282 21.75 15.81 -3.13
CA ARG A 282 22.32 15.85 -4.48
C ARG A 282 21.26 15.55 -5.53
N PRO A 283 21.15 16.37 -6.59
CA PRO A 283 20.16 16.15 -7.66
C PRO A 283 20.37 14.82 -8.41
N GLU A 284 21.60 14.29 -8.48
CA GLU A 284 21.91 12.99 -9.11
C GLU A 284 21.21 11.82 -8.39
N GLY A 285 20.87 12.00 -7.12
CA GLY A 285 20.11 11.02 -6.33
C GLY A 285 18.78 10.62 -6.96
N GLU A 286 18.08 11.56 -7.60
CA GLU A 286 16.83 11.28 -8.32
C GLU A 286 17.02 10.24 -9.43
N THR A 287 18.02 10.42 -10.27
CA THR A 287 18.31 9.48 -11.34
C THR A 287 18.72 8.12 -10.79
N LEU A 288 19.58 8.10 -9.77
CA LEU A 288 20.09 6.86 -9.19
C LEU A 288 18.99 6.03 -8.51
N ILE A 289 18.15 6.67 -7.70
CA ILE A 289 17.07 5.94 -7.01
C ILE A 289 16.04 5.41 -8.00
N ASN A 290 15.72 6.16 -9.05
CA ASN A 290 14.81 5.73 -10.10
C ASN A 290 15.34 4.53 -10.88
N LEU A 291 16.62 4.54 -11.27
CA LEU A 291 17.24 3.41 -11.96
C LEU A 291 17.33 2.17 -11.06
N ASN A 292 17.75 2.34 -9.82
CA ASN A 292 17.94 1.23 -8.91
C ASN A 292 16.62 0.63 -8.42
N THR A 293 15.60 1.42 -8.12
CA THR A 293 14.29 0.91 -7.72
C THR A 293 13.62 0.09 -8.83
N ARG A 294 13.73 0.53 -10.09
CA ARG A 294 13.24 -0.24 -11.24
C ARG A 294 14.02 -1.54 -11.42
N LYS A 295 15.36 -1.46 -11.37
CA LYS A 295 16.24 -2.62 -11.51
C LYS A 295 15.95 -3.71 -10.49
N PHE A 296 15.75 -3.33 -9.22
CA PHE A 296 15.53 -4.29 -8.13
C PHE A 296 14.06 -4.58 -7.86
N GLY A 297 13.14 -3.91 -8.54
CA GLY A 297 11.70 -4.13 -8.38
C GLY A 297 11.20 -3.70 -7.01
N THR A 298 11.50 -2.48 -6.61
CA THR A 298 11.08 -1.90 -5.33
C THR A 298 10.19 -0.67 -5.53
N PRO A 299 8.96 -0.85 -6.04
CA PRO A 299 8.00 0.24 -6.15
C PRO A 299 7.62 0.80 -4.78
N GLY A 300 7.16 2.04 -4.75
CA GLY A 300 6.61 2.67 -3.54
C GLY A 300 7.66 3.20 -2.56
N ILE A 301 8.91 3.43 -3.01
CA ILE A 301 9.88 4.26 -2.30
C ILE A 301 9.65 5.70 -2.77
N GLU A 302 9.24 6.58 -1.86
CA GLU A 302 9.11 8.01 -2.11
C GLU A 302 10.44 8.70 -1.81
N TYR A 303 10.90 9.57 -2.70
CA TYR A 303 12.16 10.28 -2.51
C TYR A 303 11.98 11.80 -2.57
N HIS A 304 12.83 12.50 -1.84
CA HIS A 304 12.83 13.94 -1.68
C HIS A 304 14.24 14.48 -1.94
N ILE A 305 14.39 15.29 -3.00
CA ILE A 305 15.68 15.90 -3.34
C ILE A 305 15.73 17.31 -2.78
N GLY A 306 16.77 17.60 -2.02
CA GLY A 306 17.00 18.90 -1.36
C GLY A 306 17.72 18.77 -0.03
N ASP A 307 18.10 19.90 0.55
CA ASP A 307 18.68 19.90 1.90
C ASP A 307 17.63 19.47 2.92
N PHE A 308 17.87 18.36 3.61
CA PHE A 308 16.96 17.84 4.62
C PHE A 308 16.60 18.89 5.69
N MET A 309 17.54 19.79 6.00
CA MET A 309 17.29 20.84 6.98
C MET A 309 16.28 21.90 6.51
N GLU A 310 16.15 22.12 5.20
CA GLU A 310 15.26 23.10 4.60
C GLU A 310 13.91 22.50 4.13
N LEU A 311 13.83 21.20 3.95
CA LEU A 311 12.59 20.52 3.52
C LEU A 311 11.49 20.68 4.56
N ASP A 312 10.27 20.99 4.09
CA ASP A 312 9.05 20.87 4.90
C ASP A 312 8.62 19.39 4.97
N LEU A 313 8.54 18.88 6.18
CA LEU A 313 8.21 17.48 6.45
C LEU A 313 6.81 17.32 7.08
N SER A 314 6.05 18.42 7.20
CA SER A 314 4.77 18.45 7.93
C SER A 314 3.68 17.54 7.33
N ASP A 315 3.71 17.34 6.00
CA ASP A 315 2.75 16.51 5.28
C ASP A 315 3.18 15.03 5.17
N LEU A 316 4.40 14.71 5.62
CA LEU A 316 4.91 13.35 5.56
C LEU A 316 4.44 12.52 6.76
N PRO A 317 4.23 11.22 6.58
CA PRO A 317 3.99 10.32 7.70
C PRO A 317 5.17 10.35 8.68
N ALA A 318 4.85 10.51 9.96
CA ALA A 318 5.85 10.52 11.02
C ALA A 318 6.59 9.17 11.08
N PRO A 319 7.94 9.16 11.12
CA PRO A 319 8.72 7.94 11.11
C PRO A 319 8.69 7.23 12.47
N ASP A 320 8.76 5.91 12.43
CA ASP A 320 9.04 5.06 13.59
C ASP A 320 10.42 4.38 13.48
N ALA A 321 11.11 4.56 12.34
CA ALA A 321 12.50 4.20 12.13
C ALA A 321 13.20 5.22 11.22
N VAL A 322 14.41 5.61 11.56
CA VAL A 322 15.24 6.55 10.78
C VAL A 322 16.66 6.02 10.63
N PHE A 323 17.13 5.98 9.39
CA PHE A 323 18.53 5.73 9.07
C PHE A 323 19.20 7.03 8.63
N ILE A 324 20.40 7.28 9.17
CA ILE A 324 21.22 8.45 8.82
C ILE A 324 22.49 7.96 8.15
N GLY A 325 22.55 8.07 6.83
CA GLY A 325 23.71 7.70 6.01
C GLY A 325 24.67 8.86 5.73
N GLY A 326 24.17 10.10 5.84
CA GLY A 326 24.95 11.32 5.64
C GLY A 326 24.30 12.52 6.31
N HIS A 327 25.10 13.47 6.79
CA HIS A 327 24.60 14.60 7.61
C HIS A 327 25.07 16.00 7.15
N GLY A 328 25.89 16.07 6.09
CA GLY A 328 26.33 17.36 5.53
C GLY A 328 27.04 18.33 6.52
N GLY A 329 27.52 17.83 7.66
CA GLY A 329 28.13 18.65 8.72
C GLY A 329 27.15 19.18 9.78
N GLN A 330 25.85 18.95 9.66
CA GLN A 330 24.78 19.49 10.53
C GLN A 330 24.12 18.40 11.38
N LEU A 331 24.90 17.44 11.89
CA LEU A 331 24.34 16.25 12.55
C LEU A 331 23.49 16.60 13.78
N THR A 332 23.93 17.53 14.61
CA THR A 332 23.22 17.90 15.84
C THR A 332 21.85 18.51 15.55
N GLU A 333 21.78 19.44 14.61
CA GLU A 333 20.56 20.09 14.18
C GLU A 333 19.63 19.11 13.48
N MET A 334 20.20 18.19 12.69
CA MET A 334 19.46 17.11 12.04
C MET A 334 18.80 16.18 13.06
N LEU A 335 19.50 15.78 14.11
CA LEU A 335 18.95 14.97 15.19
C LEU A 335 17.78 15.68 15.90
N GLN A 336 17.91 16.97 16.17
CA GLN A 336 16.84 17.77 16.75
C GLN A 336 15.62 17.86 15.82
N LYS A 337 15.85 17.99 14.50
CA LYS A 337 14.76 18.01 13.52
C LYS A 337 14.06 16.64 13.45
N ILE A 338 14.80 15.55 13.36
CA ILE A 338 14.27 14.18 13.34
C ILE A 338 13.43 13.91 14.60
N ASP A 339 13.93 14.27 15.77
CA ASP A 339 13.28 14.01 17.05
C ASP A 339 11.87 14.63 17.16
N ARG A 340 11.63 15.77 16.49
CA ARG A 340 10.29 16.41 16.44
C ARG A 340 9.25 15.60 15.71
N TYR A 341 9.68 14.74 14.78
CA TYR A 341 8.78 13.92 13.94
C TYR A 341 8.79 12.45 14.37
N LEU A 342 9.83 11.98 15.04
CA LEU A 342 9.98 10.58 15.41
C LEU A 342 8.90 10.15 16.41
N LEU A 343 8.14 9.11 16.05
CA LEU A 343 7.08 8.58 16.88
C LEU A 343 7.62 8.03 18.24
N PRO A 344 6.81 8.04 19.29
CA PRO A 344 7.16 7.39 20.55
C PRO A 344 7.54 5.92 20.32
N GLY A 345 8.68 5.48 20.88
CA GLY A 345 9.24 4.14 20.64
C GLY A 345 9.92 3.97 19.29
N GLY A 346 10.06 5.05 18.53
CA GLY A 346 10.86 5.07 17.30
C GLY A 346 12.35 5.07 17.58
N CYS A 347 13.16 4.63 16.60
CA CYS A 347 14.60 4.54 16.71
C CYS A 347 15.32 5.26 15.55
N MET A 348 16.56 5.66 15.82
CA MET A 348 17.51 6.21 14.84
C MET A 348 18.75 5.31 14.78
N VAL A 349 19.21 5.00 13.58
CA VAL A 349 20.49 4.31 13.35
C VAL A 349 21.38 5.20 12.48
N PHE A 350 22.60 5.39 12.91
CA PHE A 350 23.59 6.21 12.24
C PHE A 350 24.86 5.39 11.93
N ASN A 351 25.36 5.54 10.71
CA ASN A 351 26.64 4.99 10.29
C ASN A 351 27.73 6.03 10.42
N SER A 352 28.51 5.95 11.50
CA SER A 352 29.64 6.84 11.72
C SER A 352 30.92 6.33 11.04
N VAL A 353 31.51 7.18 10.21
CA VAL A 353 32.77 6.90 9.50
C VAL A 353 33.98 7.55 10.16
N SER A 354 33.79 8.28 11.26
CA SER A 354 34.88 8.97 12.00
C SER A 354 34.55 9.09 13.48
N GLU A 355 35.58 9.14 14.33
CA GLU A 355 35.42 9.38 15.76
C GLU A 355 34.70 10.70 16.07
N ASN A 356 34.95 11.74 15.26
CA ASN A 356 34.29 13.02 15.42
C ASN A 356 32.78 12.92 15.19
N SER A 357 32.34 12.28 14.12
CA SER A 357 30.91 12.11 13.84
C SER A 357 30.24 11.20 14.88
N LEU A 358 30.92 10.18 15.37
CA LEU A 358 30.47 9.35 16.47
C LEU A 358 30.26 10.15 17.76
N HIS A 359 31.22 10.99 18.10
CA HIS A 359 31.12 11.87 19.26
C HIS A 359 29.93 12.85 19.13
N LEU A 360 29.82 13.52 17.98
CA LEU A 360 28.69 14.44 17.71
C LEU A 360 27.33 13.73 17.80
N PHE A 361 27.20 12.50 17.31
CA PHE A 361 25.99 11.73 17.44
C PHE A 361 25.64 11.45 18.90
N ARG A 362 26.60 10.96 19.68
CA ARG A 362 26.42 10.66 21.12
C ARG A 362 25.98 11.90 21.92
N GLU A 363 26.62 13.04 21.71
CA GLU A 363 26.26 14.29 22.37
C GLU A 363 24.89 14.80 21.90
N GLY A 364 24.59 14.69 20.59
CA GLY A 364 23.29 15.08 20.02
C GLY A 364 22.15 14.24 20.58
N ILE A 365 22.31 12.91 20.67
CA ILE A 365 21.31 12.00 21.26
C ILE A 365 21.04 12.34 22.73
N LYS A 366 22.10 12.60 23.50
CA LYS A 366 21.98 13.05 24.90
C LYS A 366 21.23 14.39 25.01
N ALA A 367 21.54 15.34 24.12
CA ALA A 367 20.94 16.66 24.12
C ALA A 367 19.44 16.66 23.84
N ILE A 368 18.93 15.69 23.04
CA ILE A 368 17.51 15.50 22.77
C ILE A 368 16.83 14.56 23.80
N GLY A 369 17.56 14.11 24.84
CA GLY A 369 16.99 13.31 25.92
C GLY A 369 16.76 11.83 25.56
N ARG A 370 17.38 11.32 24.49
CA ARG A 370 17.32 9.92 24.08
C ARG A 370 18.52 9.12 24.57
N CYS A 371 18.45 7.80 24.46
CA CYS A 371 19.47 6.87 24.91
C CYS A 371 20.07 6.07 23.75
N ILE A 372 21.36 5.78 23.84
CA ILE A 372 22.03 4.83 22.96
C ILE A 372 21.73 3.42 23.47
N GLU A 373 21.15 2.60 22.59
CA GLU A 373 20.77 1.22 22.90
C GLU A 373 21.89 0.25 22.52
N ASN A 374 22.49 0.45 21.33
CA ASN A 374 23.48 -0.48 20.79
C ASN A 374 24.50 0.25 19.92
N GLU A 375 25.71 -0.29 19.88
CA GLU A 375 26.82 0.23 19.09
C GLU A 375 27.72 -0.93 18.63
N ILE A 376 27.98 -1.02 17.32
CA ILE A 376 28.77 -2.09 16.71
C ILE A 376 29.76 -1.47 15.73
N GLY A 377 31.05 -1.77 15.92
CA GLY A 377 32.09 -1.45 14.93
C GLY A 377 32.31 -2.58 13.97
N ILE A 378 32.31 -2.27 12.65
CA ILE A 378 32.52 -3.25 11.59
C ILE A 378 33.59 -2.73 10.64
N THR A 379 34.56 -3.60 10.31
CA THR A 379 35.57 -3.34 9.28
C THR A 379 35.33 -4.29 8.11
N VAL A 380 35.18 -3.75 6.94
CA VAL A 380 34.97 -4.53 5.71
C VAL A 380 36.24 -4.43 4.86
N GLU A 381 36.93 -5.56 4.65
CA GLU A 381 38.17 -5.66 3.87
C GLU A 381 39.25 -4.64 4.31
N SER A 382 39.73 -3.83 3.37
CA SER A 382 40.75 -2.78 3.61
C SER A 382 40.15 -1.39 3.89
N TYR A 383 38.83 -1.30 4.08
CA TYR A 383 38.19 -0.02 4.38
C TYR A 383 38.31 0.32 5.87
N ASN A 384 38.15 1.61 6.18
CA ASN A 384 38.08 2.08 7.55
C ASN A 384 36.93 1.43 8.31
N SER A 385 37.13 1.21 9.59
CA SER A 385 36.06 0.73 10.47
C SER A 385 34.90 1.74 10.46
N ILE A 386 33.69 1.21 10.38
CA ILE A 386 32.42 1.99 10.49
C ILE A 386 31.78 1.59 11.81
N THR A 387 31.39 2.55 12.61
CA THR A 387 30.58 2.32 13.80
C THR A 387 29.10 2.54 13.46
N ILE A 388 28.30 1.51 13.64
CA ILE A 388 26.84 1.58 13.53
C ILE A 388 26.28 1.74 14.93
N ILE A 389 25.50 2.79 15.17
CA ILE A 389 24.98 3.15 16.47
C ILE A 389 23.48 3.38 16.41
N LYS A 390 22.75 2.81 17.37
CA LYS A 390 21.29 2.92 17.53
C LYS A 390 20.94 3.74 18.75
N ALA A 391 20.02 4.67 18.59
CA ALA A 391 19.36 5.43 19.66
C ALA A 391 17.85 5.19 19.65
N ILE A 392 17.29 5.24 20.84
CA ILE A 392 15.87 5.08 21.12
C ILE A 392 15.33 6.21 21.97
#